data_042df75299c18cb69c112a0d89904b0e
#
_entry.id   042df75299c18cb69c112a0d89904b0e
#
_cell.length_a   1.000
_cell.length_b   1.000
_cell.length_c   1.000
_cell.angle_alpha   90.00
_cell.angle_beta   90.00
_cell.angle_gamma   90.00
#
_symmetry.space_group_name_H-M   'P 1'
#
loop_
_entity.id
_entity.type
_entity.pdbx_description
1 polymer ?
#
loop_
_entity_poly.entity_id
_entity_poly.type
_entity_poly.pdbx_seq_one_letter_code
_entity_poly.pdbx_strand_id
1 'polypeptide(L)'
;MRALLLSLTLPLLGVVGSQSPDHRGPFSEMKIRVGKGPKWISVADLNQDGNPDLVVANADSGTVTVLLGNGKGQFHEPAGSPFAAGHLPNDIAIADMNGDGNPDLVIADHQSPFLTILLGDGKGGFHSAPGSPVDVHSHPHPHGVVAADFDGDGRPDVVTDSWGTNQIELLLGDGKGGLQTPGKYFATGHRPYERLRSADFNRDGIPDIVATNLDDGTLTILLGNGKGGFRNAPGSPFPAGAKPWQVAIDDVDGDGNADLLIIPYERDIADPSQNALTILRGDGIGGFKPMTESPLRLEGCHGPNSVTAGDLYGNGRQDIVVSCAESRNLLILARDGNGHFAASSQPAKGGWGAVTMTHLRGSRRGELVTANEGDGTITVLSPN
;
A
#
# COMPACT_ATOMS: atom_id res chain seq x y z
N MET A 1 -59.05 -48.24 -16.44
CA MET A 1 -58.53 -46.93 -16.28
C MET A 1 -56.96 -47.04 -16.13
N ARG A 2 -56.23 -46.74 -17.20
CA ARG A 2 -54.79 -46.75 -17.21
C ARG A 2 -54.30 -45.31 -17.00
N ALA A 3 -53.56 -45.06 -15.94
CA ALA A 3 -52.94 -43.79 -15.73
C ALA A 3 -51.64 -43.67 -16.52
N LEU A 4 -51.56 -42.65 -17.37
CA LEU A 4 -50.43 -42.31 -18.17
C LEU A 4 -49.48 -41.45 -17.27
N LEU A 5 -48.28 -41.94 -16.92
CA LEU A 5 -47.20 -41.15 -16.35
C LEU A 5 -46.46 -40.43 -17.48
N LEU A 6 -46.58 -39.10 -17.53
CA LEU A 6 -45.73 -38.25 -18.34
C LEU A 6 -44.45 -37.99 -17.58
N SER A 7 -43.32 -38.49 -18.06
CA SER A 7 -42.01 -38.12 -17.60
C SER A 7 -41.56 -36.82 -18.28
N LEU A 8 -41.49 -35.73 -17.53
CA LEU A 8 -40.81 -34.48 -17.95
C LEU A 8 -39.31 -34.67 -17.82
N THR A 9 -38.62 -34.81 -18.93
CA THR A 9 -37.15 -34.64 -18.98
C THR A 9 -36.85 -33.15 -19.16
N LEU A 10 -36.31 -32.48 -18.10
CA LEU A 10 -35.68 -31.18 -18.23
C LEU A 10 -34.38 -31.36 -19.02
N PRO A 11 -34.06 -30.47 -19.98
CA PRO A 11 -32.74 -30.44 -20.58
C PRO A 11 -31.75 -29.85 -19.57
N LEU A 12 -30.65 -30.56 -19.32
CA LEU A 12 -29.46 -29.99 -18.70
C LEU A 12 -28.98 -28.83 -19.60
N LEU A 13 -29.15 -27.60 -19.15
CA LEU A 13 -28.42 -26.47 -19.69
C LEU A 13 -26.94 -26.66 -19.30
N GLY A 14 -26.15 -27.08 -20.27
CA GLY A 14 -24.70 -27.05 -20.14
C GLY A 14 -24.25 -25.61 -19.90
N VAL A 15 -23.63 -25.40 -18.77
CA VAL A 15 -22.82 -24.18 -18.51
C VAL A 15 -21.66 -24.22 -19.49
N VAL A 16 -21.82 -23.57 -20.64
CA VAL A 16 -20.72 -23.26 -21.53
C VAL A 16 -19.92 -22.16 -20.79
N GLY A 17 -18.89 -22.57 -20.07
CA GLY A 17 -17.89 -21.65 -19.60
C GLY A 17 -17.26 -20.95 -20.80
N SER A 18 -17.63 -19.70 -21.05
CA SER A 18 -16.93 -18.84 -21.99
C SER A 18 -15.56 -18.55 -21.37
N GLN A 19 -14.55 -19.29 -21.80
CA GLN A 19 -13.16 -18.88 -21.60
C GLN A 19 -12.96 -17.63 -22.43
N SER A 20 -12.90 -16.47 -21.77
CA SER A 20 -12.35 -15.27 -22.39
C SER A 20 -10.89 -15.56 -22.77
N PRO A 21 -10.42 -15.18 -23.95
CA PRO A 21 -9.03 -15.32 -24.33
C PRO A 21 -8.20 -14.17 -23.69
N ASP A 22 -8.20 -14.10 -22.36
CA ASP A 22 -7.23 -13.28 -21.66
C ASP A 22 -5.95 -14.11 -21.51
N HIS A 23 -4.93 -13.76 -22.28
CA HIS A 23 -3.59 -14.35 -22.24
C HIS A 23 -2.91 -14.03 -20.90
N ARG A 24 -3.31 -14.73 -19.84
CA ARG A 24 -2.61 -14.76 -18.56
C ARG A 24 -1.46 -15.76 -18.69
N GLY A 25 -0.39 -15.31 -19.36
CA GLY A 25 0.84 -16.08 -19.47
C GLY A 25 1.56 -16.16 -18.12
N PRO A 26 2.52 -17.09 -17.97
CA PRO A 26 3.37 -17.12 -16.79
C PRO A 26 4.15 -15.82 -16.67
N PHE A 27 4.41 -15.39 -15.41
CA PHE A 27 5.28 -14.24 -15.14
C PHE A 27 6.74 -14.63 -15.37
N SER A 28 7.53 -13.70 -15.93
CA SER A 28 8.97 -13.75 -15.83
C SER A 28 9.40 -13.22 -14.45
N GLU A 29 10.35 -13.90 -13.81
CA GLU A 29 10.81 -13.57 -12.46
C GLU A 29 12.25 -13.09 -12.48
N MET A 30 12.52 -11.97 -11.80
CA MET A 30 13.87 -11.49 -11.52
C MET A 30 14.03 -11.30 -10.02
N LYS A 31 15.00 -11.99 -9.42
CA LYS A 31 15.31 -11.93 -7.99
C LYS A 31 16.51 -11.01 -7.74
N ILE A 32 16.36 -10.06 -6.83
CA ILE A 32 17.41 -9.10 -6.49
C ILE A 32 17.70 -9.22 -5.00
N ARG A 33 18.97 -9.30 -4.62
CA ARG A 33 19.39 -9.30 -3.22
C ARG A 33 19.30 -7.90 -2.65
N VAL A 34 18.79 -7.79 -1.41
CA VAL A 34 18.70 -6.57 -0.60
C VAL A 34 19.17 -6.84 0.83
N GLY A 35 18.91 -5.96 1.79
CA GLY A 35 19.20 -6.22 3.19
C GLY A 35 18.34 -7.33 3.79
N LYS A 36 18.57 -7.66 5.07
CA LYS A 36 17.82 -8.73 5.77
C LYS A 36 16.45 -8.21 6.20
N GLY A 37 15.43 -9.10 6.08
CA GLY A 37 14.06 -8.81 6.49
C GLY A 37 13.42 -7.68 5.68
N PRO A 38 13.41 -7.72 4.33
CA PRO A 38 12.75 -6.69 3.55
C PRO A 38 11.24 -6.70 3.83
N LYS A 39 10.72 -5.57 4.30
CA LYS A 39 9.32 -5.40 4.73
C LYS A 39 8.49 -4.56 3.78
N TRP A 40 9.04 -3.45 3.31
CA TRP A 40 8.32 -2.48 2.50
C TRP A 40 9.11 -2.08 1.27
N ILE A 41 8.37 -1.70 0.22
CA ILE A 41 8.93 -1.23 -1.04
C ILE A 41 8.20 0.05 -1.42
N SER A 42 8.94 1.14 -1.57
CA SER A 42 8.46 2.39 -2.15
C SER A 42 9.10 2.61 -3.51
N VAL A 43 8.38 3.30 -4.40
CA VAL A 43 8.78 3.54 -5.79
C VAL A 43 8.79 5.05 -6.03
N ALA A 44 9.90 5.57 -6.56
CA ALA A 44 10.02 6.95 -7.02
C ALA A 44 11.20 7.05 -8.00
N ASP A 45 11.29 8.17 -8.73
CA ASP A 45 12.47 8.55 -9.49
C ASP A 45 13.42 9.29 -8.54
N LEU A 46 14.38 8.56 -7.94
CA LEU A 46 15.28 9.07 -6.91
C LEU A 46 16.50 9.81 -7.48
N ASN A 47 16.82 9.55 -8.74
CA ASN A 47 17.96 10.12 -9.41
C ASN A 47 17.58 11.10 -10.54
N GLN A 48 16.27 11.37 -10.70
CA GLN A 48 15.69 12.31 -11.66
C GLN A 48 16.04 11.97 -13.13
N ASP A 49 16.17 10.67 -13.44
CA ASP A 49 16.44 10.20 -14.81
C ASP A 49 15.18 9.83 -15.60
N GLY A 50 14.00 9.98 -14.97
CA GLY A 50 12.67 9.69 -15.54
C GLY A 50 12.28 8.21 -15.45
N ASN A 51 13.07 7.37 -14.80
CA ASN A 51 12.74 5.96 -14.59
C ASN A 51 12.39 5.69 -13.13
N PRO A 52 11.48 4.75 -12.84
CA PRO A 52 11.17 4.39 -11.46
C PRO A 52 12.31 3.59 -10.82
N ASP A 53 12.68 4.01 -9.62
CA ASP A 53 13.62 3.36 -8.72
C ASP A 53 12.88 2.70 -7.56
N LEU A 54 13.54 1.81 -6.84
CA LEU A 54 12.99 1.11 -5.70
C LEU A 54 13.76 1.43 -4.42
N VAL A 55 13.03 1.71 -3.34
CA VAL A 55 13.57 1.78 -1.98
C VAL A 55 12.97 0.65 -1.16
N VAL A 56 13.82 -0.16 -0.57
CA VAL A 56 13.40 -1.34 0.20
C VAL A 56 13.77 -1.16 1.66
N ALA A 57 12.78 -1.14 2.56
CA ALA A 57 12.99 -1.14 3.99
C ALA A 57 13.38 -2.55 4.46
N ASN A 58 14.58 -2.70 5.01
CA ASN A 58 15.12 -3.97 5.47
C ASN A 58 15.10 -3.99 7.01
N ALA A 59 14.01 -4.49 7.59
CA ALA A 59 13.74 -4.38 9.01
C ALA A 59 14.84 -5.02 9.87
N ASP A 60 15.26 -6.26 9.57
CA ASP A 60 16.22 -6.99 10.40
C ASP A 60 17.64 -6.43 10.32
N SER A 61 17.99 -5.72 9.26
CA SER A 61 19.30 -5.08 9.14
C SER A 61 19.31 -3.60 9.52
N GLY A 62 18.14 -2.98 9.79
CA GLY A 62 18.05 -1.55 10.12
C GLY A 62 18.53 -0.65 8.97
N THR A 63 18.26 -1.04 7.73
CA THR A 63 18.75 -0.33 6.54
C THR A 63 17.66 -0.13 5.50
N VAL A 64 17.91 0.78 4.56
CA VAL A 64 17.17 0.84 3.29
C VAL A 64 18.13 0.50 2.14
N THR A 65 17.71 -0.39 1.23
CA THR A 65 18.40 -0.64 -0.03
C THR A 65 17.75 0.21 -1.12
N VAL A 66 18.58 0.95 -1.84
CA VAL A 66 18.18 1.73 -3.03
C VAL A 66 18.60 0.95 -4.27
N LEU A 67 17.69 0.84 -5.23
CA LEU A 67 17.92 0.16 -6.50
C LEU A 67 17.48 1.11 -7.62
N LEU A 68 18.46 1.65 -8.36
CA LEU A 68 18.20 2.57 -9.46
C LEU A 68 17.81 1.80 -10.72
N GLY A 69 16.64 2.13 -11.27
CA GLY A 69 16.06 1.53 -12.46
C GLY A 69 16.59 2.17 -13.74
N ASN A 70 16.62 1.43 -14.83
CA ASN A 70 17.05 1.94 -16.15
C ASN A 70 15.90 2.03 -17.16
N GLY A 71 14.64 1.95 -16.70
CA GLY A 71 13.46 1.95 -17.56
C GLY A 71 13.30 0.71 -18.46
N LYS A 72 14.17 -0.30 -18.29
CA LYS A 72 14.12 -1.59 -19.04
C LYS A 72 13.93 -2.78 -18.10
N GLY A 73 13.55 -2.52 -16.84
CA GLY A 73 13.37 -3.52 -15.81
C GLY A 73 14.66 -4.09 -15.26
N GLN A 74 15.78 -3.41 -15.40
CA GLN A 74 17.07 -3.75 -14.79
C GLN A 74 17.40 -2.71 -13.74
N PHE A 75 18.09 -3.15 -12.67
CA PHE A 75 18.41 -2.32 -11.53
C PHE A 75 19.89 -2.41 -11.18
N HIS A 76 20.42 -1.34 -10.61
CA HIS A 76 21.73 -1.35 -9.98
C HIS A 76 21.68 -0.63 -8.64
N GLU A 77 22.49 -1.08 -7.70
CA GLU A 77 22.61 -0.49 -6.38
C GLU A 77 23.63 0.66 -6.43
N PRO A 78 23.27 1.90 -6.03
CA PRO A 78 24.21 3.02 -6.03
C PRO A 78 25.26 2.87 -4.95
N ALA A 79 26.37 3.59 -5.08
CA ALA A 79 27.43 3.60 -4.07
C ALA A 79 26.89 4.10 -2.71
N GLY A 80 27.22 3.38 -1.66
CA GLY A 80 26.76 3.68 -0.29
C GLY A 80 25.50 2.94 0.14
N SER A 81 24.68 2.42 -0.78
CA SER A 81 23.58 1.54 -0.43
C SER A 81 24.12 0.18 0.08
N PRO A 82 23.47 -0.47 1.08
CA PRO A 82 22.29 0.01 1.80
C PRO A 82 22.64 1.08 2.85
N PHE A 83 21.74 2.06 3.03
CA PHE A 83 21.89 3.16 3.98
C PHE A 83 21.29 2.80 5.34
N ALA A 84 21.89 3.28 6.45
CA ALA A 84 21.33 3.12 7.79
C ALA A 84 19.98 3.83 7.90
N ALA A 85 18.96 3.16 8.44
CA ALA A 85 17.56 3.61 8.40
C ALA A 85 16.82 3.43 9.73
N GLY A 86 17.53 3.47 10.84
CA GLY A 86 16.94 3.34 12.19
C GLY A 86 16.72 1.90 12.62
N HIS A 87 15.77 1.70 13.53
CA HIS A 87 15.50 0.40 14.14
C HIS A 87 14.23 -0.23 13.53
N LEU A 88 14.36 -1.38 12.87
CA LEU A 88 13.25 -2.10 12.22
C LEU A 88 12.44 -1.20 11.27
N PRO A 89 13.04 -0.60 10.22
CA PRO A 89 12.32 0.22 9.26
C PRO A 89 11.12 -0.53 8.67
N ASN A 90 9.93 0.08 8.73
CA ASN A 90 8.66 -0.59 8.42
C ASN A 90 7.90 0.06 7.26
N ASP A 91 7.85 1.39 7.20
CA ASP A 91 7.18 2.14 6.13
C ASP A 91 8.06 3.31 5.68
N ILE A 92 7.92 3.74 4.42
CA ILE A 92 8.74 4.80 3.84
C ILE A 92 7.85 5.77 3.07
N ALA A 93 7.86 7.05 3.47
CA ALA A 93 7.35 8.15 2.66
C ALA A 93 8.52 8.83 1.91
N ILE A 94 8.23 9.35 0.72
CA ILE A 94 9.20 10.02 -0.14
C ILE A 94 8.69 11.44 -0.43
N ALA A 95 9.49 12.45 -0.11
CA ALA A 95 9.20 13.86 -0.37
C ALA A 95 10.49 14.67 -0.32
N ASP A 96 10.50 15.87 -0.90
CA ASP A 96 11.61 16.83 -0.78
C ASP A 96 11.50 17.59 0.55
N MET A 97 12.08 17.01 1.63
CA MET A 97 11.96 17.51 3.00
C MET A 97 12.79 18.76 3.26
N ASN A 98 13.81 19.03 2.43
CA ASN A 98 14.74 20.12 2.63
C ASN A 98 14.63 21.26 1.59
N GLY A 99 13.76 21.10 0.57
CA GLY A 99 13.51 22.09 -0.47
C GLY A 99 14.63 22.21 -1.50
N ASP A 100 15.46 21.17 -1.66
CA ASP A 100 16.57 21.16 -2.64
C ASP A 100 16.19 20.57 -4.00
N GLY A 101 14.97 20.07 -4.13
CA GLY A 101 14.41 19.47 -5.33
C GLY A 101 14.70 17.98 -5.48
N ASN A 102 15.40 17.35 -4.54
CA ASN A 102 15.69 15.92 -4.57
C ASN A 102 14.72 15.14 -3.67
N PRO A 103 14.35 13.91 -4.02
CA PRO A 103 13.56 13.07 -3.13
C PRO A 103 14.35 12.64 -1.90
N ASP A 104 13.75 12.86 -0.73
CA ASP A 104 14.24 12.42 0.58
C ASP A 104 13.36 11.28 1.09
N LEU A 105 13.82 10.55 2.10
CA LEU A 105 13.12 9.43 2.72
C LEU A 105 12.74 9.77 4.16
N VAL A 106 11.46 9.56 4.51
CA VAL A 106 10.98 9.56 5.89
C VAL A 106 10.57 8.14 6.24
N ILE A 107 11.17 7.56 7.25
CA ILE A 107 11.09 6.13 7.57
C ILE A 107 10.50 5.96 8.96
N ALA A 108 9.44 5.14 9.09
CA ALA A 108 8.89 4.76 10.37
C ALA A 108 9.74 3.66 11.01
N ASP A 109 10.27 3.93 12.19
CA ASP A 109 11.13 3.02 12.95
C ASP A 109 10.28 2.17 13.90
N HIS A 110 9.86 1.00 13.45
CA HIS A 110 9.06 0.08 14.27
C HIS A 110 9.82 -0.36 15.52
N GLN A 111 9.15 -0.42 16.67
CA GLN A 111 9.70 -0.67 18.01
C GLN A 111 10.59 0.45 18.57
N SER A 112 10.46 1.66 18.06
CA SER A 112 11.08 2.86 18.64
C SER A 112 10.17 4.07 18.44
N PRO A 113 10.24 5.14 19.25
CA PRO A 113 9.39 6.32 19.06
C PRO A 113 9.94 7.28 18.00
N PHE A 114 10.71 6.78 17.02
CA PHE A 114 11.45 7.62 16.10
C PHE A 114 10.98 7.50 14.65
N LEU A 115 11.16 8.60 13.90
CA LEU A 115 11.23 8.61 12.45
C LEU A 115 12.67 8.90 12.02
N THR A 116 13.20 8.11 11.11
CA THR A 116 14.49 8.39 10.47
C THR A 116 14.28 9.18 9.19
N ILE A 117 14.99 10.30 9.04
CA ILE A 117 14.97 11.13 7.84
C ILE A 117 16.32 11.05 7.15
N LEU A 118 16.31 10.66 5.86
CA LEU A 118 17.50 10.59 5.01
C LEU A 118 17.34 11.56 3.85
N LEU A 119 18.27 12.48 3.68
CA LEU A 119 18.29 13.46 2.59
C LEU A 119 18.98 12.87 1.36
N GLY A 120 18.32 12.98 0.20
CA GLY A 120 18.81 12.51 -1.06
C GLY A 120 19.75 13.50 -1.76
N ASP A 121 20.68 13.00 -2.56
CA ASP A 121 21.63 13.81 -3.35
C ASP A 121 21.20 13.96 -4.82
N GLY A 122 19.99 13.47 -5.18
CA GLY A 122 19.48 13.44 -6.55
C GLY A 122 20.25 12.51 -7.48
N LYS A 123 21.07 11.60 -6.95
CA LYS A 123 21.83 10.59 -7.71
C LYS A 123 21.70 9.18 -7.13
N GLY A 124 20.75 9.02 -6.18
CA GLY A 124 20.51 7.77 -5.45
C GLY A 124 21.34 7.61 -4.19
N GLY A 125 22.19 8.56 -3.81
CA GLY A 125 22.89 8.60 -2.54
C GLY A 125 22.04 9.27 -1.46
N PHE A 126 22.18 8.81 -0.21
CA PHE A 126 21.43 9.34 0.94
C PHE A 126 22.31 9.54 2.15
N HIS A 127 21.98 10.54 2.98
CA HIS A 127 22.65 10.80 4.26
C HIS A 127 21.63 11.28 5.31
N SER A 128 21.91 11.07 6.59
CA SER A 128 20.99 11.47 7.66
C SER A 128 20.74 12.97 7.66
N ALA A 129 19.49 13.38 7.80
CA ALA A 129 19.12 14.76 7.99
C ALA A 129 19.66 15.30 9.33
N PRO A 130 19.94 16.61 9.46
CA PRO A 130 20.26 17.22 10.75
C PRO A 130 19.13 16.98 11.76
N GLY A 131 19.45 16.38 12.92
CA GLY A 131 18.48 16.06 13.97
C GLY A 131 17.74 14.73 13.78
N SER A 132 18.00 13.99 12.70
CA SER A 132 17.51 12.61 12.53
C SER A 132 18.32 11.63 13.42
N PRO A 133 17.66 10.60 14.04
CA PRO A 133 16.23 10.34 14.02
C PRO A 133 15.43 11.32 14.90
N VAL A 134 14.18 11.60 14.51
CA VAL A 134 13.29 12.53 15.20
C VAL A 134 12.40 11.74 16.16
N ASP A 135 12.40 12.10 17.45
CA ASP A 135 11.47 11.54 18.44
C ASP A 135 10.08 12.15 18.22
N VAL A 136 9.13 11.32 17.81
CA VAL A 136 7.74 11.71 17.54
C VAL A 136 6.80 11.33 18.68
N HIS A 137 7.35 10.92 19.82
CA HIS A 137 6.59 10.58 21.03
C HIS A 137 5.49 9.54 20.81
N SER A 138 5.55 8.79 19.70
CA SER A 138 4.62 7.71 19.43
C SER A 138 4.82 6.56 20.41
N HIS A 139 3.73 6.11 21.03
CA HIS A 139 3.75 5.01 21.98
C HIS A 139 2.74 3.93 21.58
N PRO A 140 3.18 2.68 21.41
CA PRO A 140 4.55 2.22 21.64
C PRO A 140 5.54 2.57 20.51
N HIS A 141 5.09 2.81 19.29
CA HIS A 141 5.93 3.13 18.13
C HIS A 141 5.07 3.49 16.91
N PRO A 142 5.62 4.20 15.90
CA PRO A 142 4.97 4.41 14.61
C PRO A 142 5.02 3.15 13.74
N HIS A 143 3.97 2.91 12.93
CA HIS A 143 3.94 1.86 11.91
C HIS A 143 3.92 2.45 10.51
N GLY A 144 3.05 3.44 10.28
CA GLY A 144 2.85 4.10 9.02
C GLY A 144 3.37 5.53 9.00
N VAL A 145 3.77 6.00 7.84
CA VAL A 145 4.21 7.37 7.62
C VAL A 145 3.76 7.85 6.25
N VAL A 146 3.27 9.09 6.19
CA VAL A 146 2.99 9.80 4.95
C VAL A 146 3.59 11.19 5.01
N ALA A 147 4.02 11.73 3.87
CA ALA A 147 4.58 13.06 3.75
C ALA A 147 3.85 13.83 2.65
N ALA A 148 3.33 15.02 2.97
CA ALA A 148 2.69 15.96 2.06
C ALA A 148 2.62 17.35 2.71
N ASP A 149 2.33 18.37 1.93
CA ASP A 149 2.07 19.73 2.44
C ASP A 149 0.64 19.80 3.00
N PHE A 150 0.51 19.63 4.33
CA PHE A 150 -0.79 19.66 5.02
C PHE A 150 -1.19 21.05 5.52
N ASP A 151 -0.24 22.00 5.59
CA ASP A 151 -0.55 23.36 6.06
C ASP A 151 -0.52 24.44 4.99
N GLY A 152 -0.17 24.08 3.75
CA GLY A 152 -0.21 24.97 2.59
C GLY A 152 0.98 25.94 2.51
N ASP A 153 2.07 25.64 3.21
CA ASP A 153 3.25 26.50 3.23
C ASP A 153 4.30 26.12 2.17
N GLY A 154 4.05 25.06 1.40
CA GLY A 154 4.88 24.56 0.30
C GLY A 154 6.01 23.65 0.77
N ARG A 155 6.05 23.25 2.03
CA ARG A 155 7.01 22.30 2.59
C ARG A 155 6.32 21.01 2.99
N PRO A 156 6.90 19.83 2.75
CA PRO A 156 6.29 18.60 3.21
C PRO A 156 6.27 18.52 4.74
N ASP A 157 5.09 18.19 5.26
CA ASP A 157 4.82 17.78 6.63
C ASP A 157 4.77 16.26 6.71
N VAL A 158 4.75 15.71 7.90
CA VAL A 158 4.68 14.26 8.12
C VAL A 158 3.50 13.92 9.02
N VAL A 159 2.71 12.91 8.61
CA VAL A 159 1.71 12.28 9.48
C VAL A 159 2.15 10.86 9.79
N THR A 160 2.08 10.49 11.07
CA THR A 160 2.35 9.13 11.55
C THR A 160 1.28 8.66 12.50
N ASP A 161 1.15 7.34 12.67
CA ASP A 161 0.23 6.73 13.61
C ASP A 161 0.85 6.54 14.99
N SER A 162 -0.02 6.40 15.99
CA SER A 162 0.36 6.02 17.34
C SER A 162 -0.69 5.05 17.89
N TRP A 163 -0.57 3.77 17.56
CA TRP A 163 -1.61 2.79 17.78
C TRP A 163 -2.03 2.61 19.25
N GLY A 164 -1.13 2.88 20.19
CA GLY A 164 -1.43 2.82 21.62
C GLY A 164 -2.26 4.00 22.13
N THR A 165 -2.41 5.08 21.35
CA THR A 165 -3.09 6.32 21.76
C THR A 165 -4.40 6.58 21.01
N ASN A 166 -4.77 5.76 20.04
CA ASN A 166 -5.94 5.96 19.16
C ASN A 166 -5.93 7.32 18.44
N GLN A 167 -4.76 7.72 17.99
CA GLN A 167 -4.51 9.02 17.35
C GLN A 167 -3.50 8.87 16.21
N ILE A 168 -3.51 9.85 15.32
CA ILE A 168 -2.40 10.16 14.44
C ILE A 168 -1.76 11.45 14.88
N GLU A 169 -0.49 11.64 14.55
CA GLU A 169 0.27 12.85 14.81
C GLU A 169 0.68 13.53 13.51
N LEU A 170 0.40 14.82 13.38
CA LEU A 170 0.90 15.69 12.31
C LEU A 170 2.08 16.50 12.84
N LEU A 171 3.24 16.36 12.19
CA LEU A 171 4.47 17.07 12.46
C LEU A 171 4.79 17.99 11.29
N LEU A 172 4.86 19.30 11.54
CA LEU A 172 5.14 20.28 10.49
C LEU A 172 6.62 20.25 10.10
N GLY A 173 6.88 20.28 8.80
CA GLY A 173 8.22 20.35 8.24
C GLY A 173 8.85 21.72 8.42
N ASP A 174 10.17 21.78 8.64
CA ASP A 174 10.91 23.04 8.74
C ASP A 174 11.52 23.48 7.40
N GLY A 175 11.34 22.65 6.33
CA GLY A 175 11.91 22.86 5.01
C GLY A 175 13.44 22.73 4.97
N LYS A 176 14.06 22.07 5.97
CA LYS A 176 15.50 21.81 6.07
C LYS A 176 15.82 20.37 6.41
N GLY A 177 14.81 19.49 6.26
CA GLY A 177 14.88 18.07 6.62
C GLY A 177 14.54 17.78 8.08
N GLY A 178 14.08 18.76 8.86
CA GLY A 178 13.64 18.60 10.24
C GLY A 178 12.12 18.66 10.38
N LEU A 179 11.61 18.18 11.53
CA LEU A 179 10.19 18.21 11.91
C LEU A 179 10.02 18.95 13.24
N GLN A 180 8.91 19.68 13.37
CA GLN A 180 8.54 20.35 14.62
C GLN A 180 7.88 19.33 15.56
N THR A 181 8.49 19.08 16.72
CA THR A 181 7.99 18.16 17.76
C THR A 181 7.73 18.93 19.07
N PRO A 182 6.72 18.52 19.88
CA PRO A 182 5.67 17.55 19.54
C PRO A 182 4.75 18.08 18.45
N GLY A 183 4.16 17.17 17.68
CA GLY A 183 3.18 17.50 16.64
C GLY A 183 1.78 17.77 17.17
N LYS A 184 0.82 17.85 16.26
CA LYS A 184 -0.62 17.96 16.56
C LYS A 184 -1.28 16.60 16.48
N TYR A 185 -2.11 16.26 17.46
CA TYR A 185 -2.79 14.97 17.54
C TYR A 185 -4.23 15.06 17.05
N PHE A 186 -4.65 14.05 16.26
CA PHE A 186 -6.02 13.92 15.75
C PHE A 186 -6.55 12.52 16.08
N ALA A 187 -7.76 12.47 16.66
CA ALA A 187 -8.39 11.24 17.07
C ALA A 187 -8.75 10.35 15.88
N THR A 188 -8.53 9.05 16.03
CA THR A 188 -8.99 7.99 15.15
C THR A 188 -9.92 7.04 15.93
N GLY A 189 -10.24 5.87 15.38
CA GLY A 189 -10.80 4.77 16.17
C GLY A 189 -9.74 4.01 16.94
N HIS A 190 -10.15 2.86 17.53
CA HIS A 190 -9.25 2.08 18.38
C HIS A 190 -8.20 1.34 17.56
N ARG A 191 -6.94 1.51 18.01
CA ARG A 191 -5.76 0.89 17.45
C ARG A 191 -5.61 1.20 15.95
N PRO A 192 -5.31 2.49 15.60
CA PRO A 192 -4.84 2.79 14.24
C PRO A 192 -3.55 2.01 14.03
N TYR A 193 -3.53 1.12 13.04
CA TYR A 193 -2.47 0.13 12.96
C TYR A 193 -2.07 -0.12 11.51
N GLU A 194 -0.81 -0.36 11.31
CA GLU A 194 -0.05 -0.65 10.11
C GLU A 194 0.07 0.53 9.15
N ARG A 195 -0.88 0.92 8.35
CA ARG A 195 -0.51 1.89 7.31
C ARG A 195 -1.61 2.91 7.10
N LEU A 196 -1.35 4.11 7.53
CA LEU A 196 -2.11 5.24 7.04
C LEU A 196 -1.68 5.61 5.61
N ARG A 197 -2.58 6.24 4.86
CA ARG A 197 -2.34 6.70 3.50
C ARG A 197 -2.94 8.09 3.31
N SER A 198 -2.42 8.80 2.32
CA SER A 198 -2.91 10.13 1.95
C SER A 198 -3.35 10.17 0.50
N ALA A 199 -4.46 10.87 0.26
CA ALA A 199 -4.95 11.27 -1.05
C ALA A 199 -5.92 12.44 -0.87
N ASP A 200 -6.27 13.11 -1.97
CA ASP A 200 -7.34 14.11 -1.98
C ASP A 200 -8.68 13.40 -2.23
N PHE A 201 -9.37 13.03 -1.13
CA PHE A 201 -10.63 12.25 -1.19
C PHE A 201 -11.84 13.11 -1.54
N ASN A 202 -11.73 14.43 -1.41
CA ASN A 202 -12.83 15.35 -1.63
C ASN A 202 -12.61 16.29 -2.82
N ARG A 203 -11.49 16.17 -3.52
CA ARG A 203 -11.10 16.95 -4.70
C ARG A 203 -11.00 18.46 -4.45
N ASP A 204 -10.55 18.83 -3.26
CA ASP A 204 -10.31 20.23 -2.91
C ASP A 204 -8.84 20.66 -3.11
N GLY A 205 -7.97 19.73 -3.52
CA GLY A 205 -6.55 19.95 -3.75
C GLY A 205 -5.70 19.87 -2.48
N ILE A 206 -6.30 19.52 -1.35
CA ILE A 206 -5.63 19.41 -0.06
C ILE A 206 -5.48 17.92 0.29
N PRO A 207 -4.32 17.47 0.76
CA PRO A 207 -4.16 16.07 1.14
C PRO A 207 -4.98 15.72 2.39
N ASP A 208 -5.70 14.59 2.29
CA ASP A 208 -6.51 13.98 3.34
C ASP A 208 -5.80 12.71 3.86
N ILE A 209 -6.27 12.15 4.96
CA ILE A 209 -5.71 10.95 5.59
C ILE A 209 -6.78 9.87 5.72
N VAL A 210 -6.40 8.63 5.41
CA VAL A 210 -7.13 7.42 5.82
C VAL A 210 -6.29 6.64 6.83
N ALA A 211 -6.90 6.24 7.94
CA ALA A 211 -6.30 5.38 8.97
C ALA A 211 -7.21 4.18 9.26
N THR A 212 -6.64 2.98 9.34
CA THR A 212 -7.35 1.78 9.77
C THR A 212 -7.58 1.80 11.28
N ASN A 213 -8.73 1.32 11.74
CA ASN A 213 -9.04 1.13 13.16
C ASN A 213 -9.27 -0.36 13.41
N LEU A 214 -8.18 -1.06 13.72
CA LEU A 214 -8.13 -2.53 13.73
C LEU A 214 -9.18 -3.16 14.65
N ASP A 215 -9.35 -2.61 15.84
CA ASP A 215 -10.27 -3.18 16.83
C ASP A 215 -11.74 -2.81 16.58
N ASP A 216 -12.00 -1.70 15.91
CA ASP A 216 -13.34 -1.25 15.59
C ASP A 216 -13.90 -1.82 14.28
N GLY A 217 -13.05 -2.41 13.42
CA GLY A 217 -13.46 -2.86 12.08
C GLY A 217 -13.84 -1.71 11.15
N THR A 218 -13.22 -0.53 11.32
CA THR A 218 -13.57 0.69 10.60
C THR A 218 -12.34 1.39 10.02
N LEU A 219 -12.57 2.38 9.17
CA LEU A 219 -11.57 3.37 8.74
C LEU A 219 -11.97 4.76 9.22
N THR A 220 -11.02 5.53 9.72
CA THR A 220 -11.17 6.97 9.93
C THR A 220 -10.66 7.70 8.70
N ILE A 221 -11.51 8.57 8.12
CA ILE A 221 -11.13 9.50 7.07
C ILE A 221 -11.09 10.90 7.68
N LEU A 222 -9.94 11.54 7.55
CA LEU A 222 -9.67 12.89 8.04
C LEU A 222 -9.40 13.81 6.86
N LEU A 223 -10.30 14.75 6.62
CA LEU A 223 -10.16 15.75 5.57
C LEU A 223 -9.26 16.89 6.03
N GLY A 224 -8.24 17.19 5.24
CA GLY A 224 -7.32 18.30 5.46
C GLY A 224 -8.00 19.65 5.29
N ASN A 225 -7.46 20.68 5.92
CA ASN A 225 -7.94 22.06 5.78
C ASN A 225 -6.89 23.01 5.16
N GLY A 226 -5.73 22.48 4.72
CA GLY A 226 -4.63 23.26 4.17
C GLY A 226 -4.01 24.27 5.14
N LYS A 227 -4.15 24.06 6.45
CA LYS A 227 -3.63 24.93 7.52
C LYS A 227 -3.11 24.11 8.71
N GLY A 228 -2.65 22.90 8.43
CA GLY A 228 -2.15 21.96 9.44
C GLY A 228 -3.24 21.51 10.42
N GLY A 229 -4.43 21.19 9.92
CA GLY A 229 -5.54 20.65 10.69
C GLY A 229 -6.41 19.71 9.88
N PHE A 230 -7.08 18.80 10.59
CA PHE A 230 -7.99 17.82 10.00
C PHE A 230 -9.37 17.87 10.66
N ARG A 231 -10.38 17.42 9.93
CA ARG A 231 -11.73 17.15 10.42
C ARG A 231 -12.21 15.78 9.92
N ASN A 232 -13.06 15.12 10.65
CA ASN A 232 -13.67 13.89 10.15
C ASN A 232 -14.46 14.15 8.86
N ALA A 233 -14.31 13.26 7.89
CA ALA A 233 -15.16 13.26 6.71
C ALA A 233 -16.62 12.96 7.09
N PRO A 234 -17.62 13.45 6.35
CA PRO A 234 -19.02 13.11 6.58
C PRO A 234 -19.23 11.59 6.50
N GLY A 235 -19.73 11.00 7.60
CA GLY A 235 -19.94 9.55 7.72
C GLY A 235 -18.74 8.76 8.27
N SER A 236 -17.57 9.37 8.44
CA SER A 236 -16.43 8.74 9.12
C SER A 236 -16.73 8.53 10.63
N PRO A 237 -16.35 7.35 11.22
CA PRO A 237 -15.63 6.26 10.59
C PRO A 237 -16.51 5.35 9.71
N PHE A 238 -15.93 4.81 8.64
CA PHE A 238 -16.60 3.92 7.69
C PHE A 238 -16.36 2.45 8.04
N PRO A 239 -17.36 1.54 7.92
CA PRO A 239 -17.15 0.10 8.07
C PRO A 239 -16.12 -0.42 7.06
N ALA A 240 -15.14 -1.18 7.52
CA ALA A 240 -14.00 -1.66 6.73
C ALA A 240 -13.81 -3.19 6.74
N GLY A 241 -14.77 -3.91 7.32
CA GLY A 241 -14.63 -5.35 7.53
C GLY A 241 -13.95 -5.70 8.85
N ALA A 242 -13.70 -7.00 9.07
CA ALA A 242 -13.08 -7.46 10.30
C ALA A 242 -11.58 -7.11 10.32
N LYS A 243 -11.12 -6.53 11.44
CA LYS A 243 -9.69 -6.30 11.66
C LYS A 243 -8.95 -5.65 10.49
N PRO A 244 -9.38 -4.47 10.00
CA PRO A 244 -8.71 -3.82 8.87
C PRO A 244 -7.23 -3.57 9.21
N TRP A 245 -6.36 -4.16 8.39
CA TRP A 245 -4.92 -4.16 8.61
C TRP A 245 -4.21 -3.14 7.74
N GLN A 246 -4.34 -3.29 6.42
CA GLN A 246 -3.72 -2.40 5.45
C GLN A 246 -4.77 -1.83 4.52
N VAL A 247 -4.56 -0.59 4.11
CA VAL A 247 -5.35 0.10 3.09
C VAL A 247 -4.44 0.51 1.92
N ALA A 248 -4.91 0.24 0.69
CA ALA A 248 -4.38 0.83 -0.54
C ALA A 248 -5.43 1.77 -1.15
N ILE A 249 -4.96 2.72 -1.94
CA ILE A 249 -5.78 3.72 -2.63
C ILE A 249 -5.57 3.55 -4.13
N ASP A 250 -6.66 3.44 -4.89
CA ASP A 250 -6.65 3.42 -6.36
C ASP A 250 -8.04 3.80 -6.88
N ASP A 251 -8.15 4.20 -8.13
CA ASP A 251 -9.44 4.35 -8.84
C ASP A 251 -9.81 3.00 -9.48
N VAL A 252 -10.37 2.09 -8.68
CA VAL A 252 -10.61 0.71 -9.09
C VAL A 252 -11.71 0.59 -10.14
N ASP A 253 -12.72 1.45 -10.11
CA ASP A 253 -13.85 1.39 -11.04
C ASP A 253 -13.72 2.32 -12.26
N GLY A 254 -12.72 3.19 -12.28
CA GLY A 254 -12.42 4.09 -13.39
C GLY A 254 -13.30 5.35 -13.43
N ASP A 255 -13.89 5.74 -12.29
CA ASP A 255 -14.75 6.93 -12.19
C ASP A 255 -13.96 8.21 -11.88
N GLY A 256 -12.68 8.09 -11.66
CA GLY A 256 -11.73 9.16 -11.34
C GLY A 256 -11.73 9.56 -9.87
N ASN A 257 -12.44 8.87 -8.98
CA ASN A 257 -12.35 9.07 -7.54
C ASN A 257 -11.41 8.05 -6.91
N ALA A 258 -10.79 8.39 -5.79
CA ALA A 258 -9.98 7.47 -5.02
C ALA A 258 -10.88 6.47 -4.28
N ASP A 259 -10.67 5.17 -4.53
CA ASP A 259 -11.30 4.06 -3.82
C ASP A 259 -10.33 3.49 -2.78
N LEU A 260 -10.85 2.74 -1.82
CA LEU A 260 -10.08 2.12 -0.76
C LEU A 260 -10.16 0.60 -0.86
N LEU A 261 -9.00 -0.05 -0.86
CA LEU A 261 -8.86 -1.51 -0.81
C LEU A 261 -8.31 -1.90 0.55
N ILE A 262 -9.07 -2.66 1.32
CA ILE A 262 -8.73 -2.97 2.70
C ILE A 262 -8.61 -4.48 2.87
N ILE A 263 -7.45 -4.94 3.35
CA ILE A 263 -7.25 -6.33 3.74
C ILE A 263 -7.28 -6.48 5.26
N PRO A 264 -7.76 -7.63 5.77
CA PRO A 264 -7.84 -7.89 7.19
C PRO A 264 -6.52 -8.41 7.78
N TYR A 265 -6.34 -8.28 9.09
CA TYR A 265 -5.36 -9.03 9.86
C TYR A 265 -5.92 -10.41 10.24
N GLU A 266 -5.71 -11.39 9.36
CA GLU A 266 -6.35 -12.72 9.47
C GLU A 266 -6.10 -13.42 10.80
N ARG A 267 -4.92 -13.23 11.41
CA ARG A 267 -4.58 -13.88 12.69
C ARG A 267 -5.50 -13.51 13.86
N ASP A 268 -6.11 -12.31 13.79
CA ASP A 268 -7.05 -11.82 14.80
C ASP A 268 -8.52 -12.12 14.42
N ILE A 269 -8.76 -12.80 13.28
CA ILE A 269 -10.11 -13.13 12.80
C ILE A 269 -10.53 -14.48 13.36
N ALA A 270 -11.55 -14.48 14.21
CA ALA A 270 -12.10 -15.70 14.79
C ALA A 270 -12.93 -16.53 13.78
N ASP A 271 -13.54 -15.89 12.80
CA ASP A 271 -14.36 -16.52 11.75
C ASP A 271 -13.66 -16.41 10.39
N PRO A 272 -13.12 -17.51 9.84
CA PRO A 272 -12.44 -17.51 8.54
C PRO A 272 -13.29 -16.99 7.37
N SER A 273 -14.62 -16.97 7.50
CA SER A 273 -15.50 -16.40 6.47
C SER A 273 -15.35 -14.89 6.33
N GLN A 274 -14.75 -14.22 7.32
CA GLN A 274 -14.47 -12.79 7.34
C GLN A 274 -13.10 -12.43 6.74
N ASN A 275 -12.31 -13.43 6.30
CA ASN A 275 -11.08 -13.18 5.55
C ASN A 275 -11.42 -12.75 4.12
N ALA A 276 -11.63 -11.45 3.95
CA ALA A 276 -12.10 -10.88 2.70
C ALA A 276 -11.50 -9.49 2.47
N LEU A 277 -11.27 -9.17 1.21
CA LEU A 277 -10.91 -7.83 0.75
C LEU A 277 -12.17 -6.96 0.74
N THR A 278 -12.18 -5.90 1.53
CA THR A 278 -13.21 -4.86 1.47
C THR A 278 -12.80 -3.79 0.46
N ILE A 279 -13.70 -3.45 -0.47
CA ILE A 279 -13.50 -2.35 -1.42
C ILE A 279 -14.57 -1.31 -1.14
N LEU A 280 -14.13 -0.10 -0.81
CA LEU A 280 -14.99 1.06 -0.60
C LEU A 280 -14.79 2.05 -1.73
N ARG A 281 -15.87 2.30 -2.47
CA ARG A 281 -15.91 3.28 -3.55
C ARG A 281 -16.02 4.69 -2.99
N GLY A 282 -15.13 5.58 -3.43
CA GLY A 282 -15.17 7.00 -3.12
C GLY A 282 -16.21 7.75 -3.95
N ASP A 283 -16.79 8.79 -3.39
CA ASP A 283 -17.76 9.66 -4.07
C ASP A 283 -17.16 11.00 -4.53
N GLY A 284 -15.85 11.22 -4.30
CA GLY A 284 -15.12 12.44 -4.64
C GLY A 284 -15.47 13.67 -3.79
N ILE A 285 -16.21 13.47 -2.70
CA ILE A 285 -16.52 14.52 -1.70
C ILE A 285 -16.20 14.06 -0.27
N GLY A 286 -15.42 12.99 -0.12
CA GLY A 286 -14.95 12.42 1.14
C GLY A 286 -15.87 11.33 1.72
N GLY A 287 -16.93 10.93 1.03
CA GLY A 287 -17.82 9.82 1.41
C GLY A 287 -17.39 8.51 0.74
N PHE A 288 -17.68 7.39 1.41
CA PHE A 288 -17.34 6.05 0.92
C PHE A 288 -18.49 5.09 1.09
N LYS A 289 -18.65 4.16 0.12
CA LYS A 289 -19.65 3.10 0.15
C LYS A 289 -19.06 1.78 -0.35
N PRO A 290 -19.49 0.63 0.18
CA PRO A 290 -19.05 -0.66 -0.38
C PRO A 290 -19.32 -0.76 -1.88
N MET A 291 -18.34 -1.23 -2.65
CA MET A 291 -18.53 -1.59 -4.05
C MET A 291 -19.49 -2.78 -4.15
N THR A 292 -20.20 -2.92 -5.25
CA THR A 292 -21.27 -3.94 -5.42
C THR A 292 -20.77 -5.37 -5.15
N GLU A 293 -19.53 -5.68 -5.51
CA GLU A 293 -18.93 -7.00 -5.30
C GLU A 293 -18.19 -7.16 -3.98
N SER A 294 -18.06 -6.07 -3.21
CA SER A 294 -17.39 -6.09 -1.90
C SER A 294 -18.32 -6.65 -0.80
N PRO A 295 -17.79 -7.45 0.14
CA PRO A 295 -16.39 -7.90 0.24
C PRO A 295 -16.09 -9.10 -0.67
N LEU A 296 -14.87 -9.13 -1.23
CA LEU A 296 -14.35 -10.24 -2.03
C LEU A 296 -13.62 -11.25 -1.15
N ARG A 297 -14.00 -12.52 -1.21
CA ARG A 297 -13.30 -13.58 -0.47
C ARG A 297 -11.88 -13.78 -0.97
N LEU A 298 -10.95 -13.90 -0.04
CA LEU A 298 -9.54 -14.17 -0.34
C LEU A 298 -9.28 -15.69 -0.36
N GLU A 299 -9.95 -16.42 -1.28
CA GLU A 299 -9.82 -17.87 -1.37
C GLU A 299 -8.40 -18.29 -1.74
N GLY A 300 -7.80 -19.19 -0.94
CA GLY A 300 -6.43 -19.64 -1.15
C GLY A 300 -5.35 -18.64 -0.74
N CYS A 301 -5.73 -17.55 -0.09
CA CYS A 301 -4.84 -16.55 0.49
C CYS A 301 -4.91 -16.63 2.01
N HIS A 302 -3.85 -17.09 2.67
CA HIS A 302 -3.70 -17.12 4.11
C HIS A 302 -2.62 -16.14 4.54
N GLY A 303 -2.90 -15.39 5.61
CA GLY A 303 -2.05 -14.29 6.06
C GLY A 303 -1.93 -13.17 5.03
N PRO A 304 -3.05 -12.55 4.59
CA PRO A 304 -2.96 -11.39 3.71
C PRO A 304 -2.14 -10.30 4.39
N ASN A 305 -1.13 -9.78 3.69
CA ASN A 305 -0.16 -8.86 4.27
C ASN A 305 -0.06 -7.52 3.56
N SER A 306 -0.26 -7.52 2.23
CA SER A 306 -0.20 -6.30 1.44
C SER A 306 -1.15 -6.39 0.26
N VAL A 307 -1.75 -5.25 -0.12
CA VAL A 307 -2.63 -5.13 -1.28
C VAL A 307 -2.18 -3.95 -2.14
N THR A 308 -2.28 -4.13 -3.45
CA THR A 308 -2.02 -3.09 -4.46
C THR A 308 -3.00 -3.25 -5.61
N ALA A 309 -3.24 -2.18 -6.36
CA ALA A 309 -4.02 -2.24 -7.60
C ALA A 309 -3.26 -1.54 -8.74
N GLY A 310 -3.73 -1.77 -9.97
CA GLY A 310 -3.17 -1.19 -11.18
C GLY A 310 -3.47 -2.03 -12.41
N ASP A 311 -3.14 -1.53 -13.59
CA ASP A 311 -3.31 -2.24 -14.86
C ASP A 311 -2.17 -3.24 -15.09
N LEU A 312 -2.27 -4.42 -14.46
CA LEU A 312 -1.24 -5.46 -14.54
C LEU A 312 -1.05 -6.00 -15.96
N TYR A 313 -2.10 -6.07 -16.74
CA TYR A 313 -2.07 -6.69 -18.07
C TYR A 313 -2.03 -5.69 -19.24
N GLY A 314 -2.03 -4.38 -18.99
CA GLY A 314 -1.97 -3.33 -20.00
C GLY A 314 -3.25 -3.20 -20.82
N ASN A 315 -4.38 -3.55 -20.22
CA ASN A 315 -5.69 -3.59 -20.87
C ASN A 315 -6.61 -2.42 -20.48
N GLY A 316 -6.10 -1.47 -19.69
CA GLY A 316 -6.82 -0.28 -19.22
C GLY A 316 -7.79 -0.56 -18.07
N ARG A 317 -7.71 -1.72 -17.41
CA ARG A 317 -8.54 -2.08 -16.26
C ARG A 317 -7.68 -2.31 -15.02
N GLN A 318 -8.18 -1.91 -13.88
CA GLN A 318 -7.49 -2.09 -12.61
C GLN A 318 -7.66 -3.52 -12.12
N ASP A 319 -6.53 -4.21 -11.96
CA ASP A 319 -6.42 -5.51 -11.31
C ASP A 319 -5.98 -5.30 -9.86
N ILE A 320 -6.34 -6.22 -8.97
CA ILE A 320 -5.96 -6.16 -7.56
C ILE A 320 -5.04 -7.34 -7.25
N VAL A 321 -3.97 -7.09 -6.51
CA VAL A 321 -3.03 -8.12 -6.08
C VAL A 321 -2.86 -8.08 -4.57
N VAL A 322 -3.03 -9.23 -3.94
CA VAL A 322 -2.84 -9.41 -2.49
C VAL A 322 -1.66 -10.36 -2.26
N SER A 323 -0.70 -9.96 -1.44
CA SER A 323 0.34 -10.87 -0.98
C SER A 323 -0.16 -11.70 0.21
N CYS A 324 0.04 -13.01 0.16
CA CYS A 324 -0.47 -13.98 1.10
C CYS A 324 0.70 -14.69 1.78
N ALA A 325 1.11 -14.17 2.94
CA ALA A 325 2.35 -14.54 3.60
C ALA A 325 2.40 -16.01 4.05
N GLU A 326 1.31 -16.54 4.59
CA GLU A 326 1.27 -17.92 5.11
C GLU A 326 1.07 -18.95 4.00
N SER A 327 0.23 -18.66 3.00
CA SER A 327 0.07 -19.52 1.82
C SER A 327 1.17 -19.35 0.77
N ARG A 328 2.05 -18.33 0.93
CA ARG A 328 3.22 -18.05 0.06
C ARG A 328 2.85 -17.91 -1.41
N ASN A 329 1.82 -17.12 -1.66
CA ASN A 329 1.37 -16.80 -3.02
C ASN A 329 0.93 -15.34 -3.12
N LEU A 330 0.81 -14.87 -4.35
CA LEU A 330 0.05 -13.67 -4.68
C LEU A 330 -1.32 -14.12 -5.16
N LEU A 331 -2.38 -13.60 -4.57
CA LEU A 331 -3.72 -13.71 -5.10
C LEU A 331 -3.94 -12.54 -6.07
N ILE A 332 -4.17 -12.85 -7.33
CA ILE A 332 -4.42 -11.86 -8.38
C ILE A 332 -5.91 -11.90 -8.69
N LEU A 333 -6.58 -10.78 -8.49
CA LEU A 333 -7.98 -10.56 -8.82
C LEU A 333 -8.02 -9.69 -10.08
N ALA A 334 -8.05 -10.34 -11.25
CA ALA A 334 -8.03 -9.64 -12.52
C ALA A 334 -9.45 -9.23 -12.94
N ARG A 335 -9.63 -7.97 -13.32
CA ARG A 335 -10.93 -7.40 -13.70
C ARG A 335 -11.27 -7.75 -15.15
N ASP A 336 -12.43 -8.34 -15.40
CA ASP A 336 -12.91 -8.64 -16.74
C ASP A 336 -13.61 -7.41 -17.40
N GLY A 337 -14.02 -7.56 -18.67
CA GLY A 337 -14.70 -6.48 -19.40
C GLY A 337 -16.11 -6.14 -18.89
N ASN A 338 -16.67 -6.94 -17.97
CA ASN A 338 -17.98 -6.73 -17.36
C ASN A 338 -17.86 -6.14 -15.92
N GLY A 339 -16.63 -5.92 -15.46
CA GLY A 339 -16.35 -5.38 -14.12
C GLY A 339 -16.19 -6.43 -13.03
N HIS A 340 -16.31 -7.73 -13.32
CA HIS A 340 -16.12 -8.80 -12.35
C HIS A 340 -14.66 -9.17 -12.18
N PHE A 341 -14.31 -9.63 -10.97
CA PHE A 341 -12.96 -10.08 -10.65
C PHE A 341 -12.85 -11.61 -10.82
N ALA A 342 -11.86 -12.03 -11.59
CA ALA A 342 -11.49 -13.43 -11.72
C ALA A 342 -10.19 -13.69 -10.93
N ALA A 343 -10.26 -14.62 -9.98
CA ALA A 343 -9.14 -14.95 -9.12
C ALA A 343 -8.16 -15.92 -9.79
N SER A 344 -6.86 -15.66 -9.62
CA SER A 344 -5.79 -16.58 -9.95
C SER A 344 -4.68 -16.47 -8.90
N SER A 345 -3.83 -17.50 -8.81
CA SER A 345 -2.76 -17.55 -7.81
C SER A 345 -1.41 -17.68 -8.50
N GLN A 346 -0.45 -16.85 -8.08
CA GLN A 346 0.94 -16.92 -8.49
C GLN A 346 1.80 -17.29 -7.26
N PRO A 347 2.60 -18.38 -7.31
CA PRO A 347 3.51 -18.71 -6.22
C PRO A 347 4.49 -17.57 -5.94
N ALA A 348 4.63 -17.18 -4.66
CA ALA A 348 5.61 -16.22 -4.19
C ALA A 348 6.50 -16.90 -3.15
N LYS A 349 7.77 -17.17 -3.50
CA LYS A 349 8.66 -18.01 -2.69
C LYS A 349 9.23 -17.33 -1.44
N GLY A 350 8.90 -16.07 -1.21
CA GLY A 350 9.68 -15.23 -0.29
C GLY A 350 9.09 -14.91 1.07
N GLY A 351 7.80 -15.10 1.33
CA GLY A 351 7.25 -14.85 2.69
C GLY A 351 6.59 -13.48 2.87
N TRP A 352 6.67 -12.89 4.04
CA TRP A 352 5.80 -11.91 4.70
C TRP A 352 5.77 -10.47 4.16
N GLY A 353 6.46 -10.16 3.06
CA GLY A 353 6.68 -8.78 2.65
C GLY A 353 5.55 -8.12 1.87
N ALA A 354 5.74 -6.84 1.61
CA ALA A 354 4.85 -6.04 0.78
C ALA A 354 4.84 -6.52 -0.68
N VAL A 355 3.73 -6.23 -1.36
CA VAL A 355 3.66 -6.22 -2.82
C VAL A 355 3.33 -4.80 -3.29
N THR A 356 4.01 -4.34 -4.33
CA THR A 356 3.66 -3.09 -5.02
C THR A 356 3.57 -3.36 -6.52
N MET A 357 2.67 -2.64 -7.19
CA MET A 357 2.54 -2.64 -8.64
C MET A 357 3.07 -1.33 -9.20
N THR A 358 3.87 -1.41 -10.25
CA THR A 358 4.49 -0.24 -10.86
C THR A 358 4.86 -0.52 -12.32
N HIS A 359 5.26 0.50 -13.08
CA HIS A 359 5.62 0.41 -14.49
C HIS A 359 7.13 0.60 -14.66
N LEU A 360 7.91 -0.47 -14.47
CA LEU A 360 9.37 -0.44 -14.47
C LEU A 360 10.01 -0.39 -15.86
N ARG A 361 9.25 -0.66 -16.91
CA ARG A 361 9.75 -0.81 -18.29
C ARG A 361 9.17 0.21 -19.26
N GLY A 362 8.47 1.24 -18.79
CA GLY A 362 7.76 2.18 -19.64
C GLY A 362 6.69 1.53 -20.53
N SER A 363 6.30 0.29 -20.22
CA SER A 363 5.22 -0.44 -20.88
C SER A 363 3.87 -0.06 -20.28
N ARG A 364 2.76 -0.40 -20.98
CA ARG A 364 1.42 -0.25 -20.41
C ARG A 364 1.10 -1.33 -19.35
N ARG A 365 1.87 -2.43 -19.33
CA ARG A 365 1.70 -3.51 -18.36
C ARG A 365 2.40 -3.16 -17.06
N GLY A 366 1.72 -3.37 -15.95
CA GLY A 366 2.31 -3.25 -14.64
C GLY A 366 3.26 -4.41 -14.33
N GLU A 367 4.28 -4.17 -13.55
CA GLU A 367 5.11 -5.18 -12.91
C GLU A 367 4.80 -5.23 -11.43
N LEU A 368 4.90 -6.43 -10.83
CA LEU A 368 4.77 -6.62 -9.39
C LEU A 368 6.16 -6.73 -8.76
N VAL A 369 6.39 -6.02 -7.69
CA VAL A 369 7.60 -6.15 -6.88
C VAL A 369 7.20 -6.66 -5.50
N THR A 370 7.77 -7.78 -5.08
CA THR A 370 7.49 -8.39 -3.77
C THR A 370 8.71 -8.38 -2.89
N ALA A 371 8.54 -8.03 -1.62
CA ALA A 371 9.57 -8.19 -0.61
C ALA A 371 9.57 -9.63 -0.08
N ASN A 372 10.75 -10.25 -0.02
CA ASN A 372 10.92 -11.64 0.43
C ASN A 372 11.66 -11.63 1.77
N GLU A 373 10.93 -11.41 2.86
CA GLU A 373 11.47 -11.21 4.21
C GLU A 373 12.40 -12.32 4.65
N GLY A 374 12.03 -13.59 4.35
CA GLY A 374 12.78 -14.77 4.82
C GLY A 374 14.12 -15.02 4.13
N ASP A 375 14.43 -14.41 2.99
CA ASP A 375 15.67 -14.67 2.25
C ASP A 375 16.47 -13.42 1.84
N GLY A 376 16.06 -12.23 2.30
CA GLY A 376 16.77 -10.98 2.04
C GLY A 376 16.82 -10.60 0.55
N THR A 377 15.72 -10.82 -0.15
CA THR A 377 15.59 -10.48 -1.59
C THR A 377 14.26 -9.77 -1.86
N ILE A 378 14.19 -9.13 -3.02
CA ILE A 378 12.92 -8.79 -3.66
C ILE A 378 12.77 -9.62 -4.93
N THR A 379 11.53 -9.82 -5.39
CA THR A 379 11.24 -10.43 -6.69
C THR A 379 10.44 -9.46 -7.55
N VAL A 380 10.92 -9.20 -8.76
CA VAL A 380 10.18 -8.49 -9.80
C VAL A 380 9.51 -9.52 -10.69
N LEU A 381 8.19 -9.42 -10.81
CA LEU A 381 7.34 -10.29 -11.63
C LEU A 381 6.79 -9.46 -12.79
N SER A 382 7.13 -9.83 -14.01
CA SER A 382 6.63 -9.16 -15.22
C SER A 382 5.69 -10.09 -15.98
N PRO A 383 4.46 -9.67 -16.33
CA PRO A 383 3.56 -10.45 -17.19
C PRO A 383 4.20 -10.68 -18.57
N ASN A 384 4.16 -11.93 -19.07
CA ASN A 384 4.69 -12.31 -20.39
C ASN A 384 3.76 -11.91 -21.54
#